data_064551a043ee6faae1cb1c1420892605
#
_entry.id   064551a043ee6faae1cb1c1420892605
#
_cell.length_a   1.000
_cell.length_b   1.000
_cell.length_c   1.000
_cell.angle_alpha   90.00
_cell.angle_beta   90.00
_cell.angle_gamma   90.00
#
_symmetry.space_group_name_H-M   'P 1'
#
loop_
_entity.id
_entity.type
_entity.pdbx_description
1 polymer ?
#
loop_
_entity_poly.entity_id
_entity_poly.type
_entity_poly.pdbx_seq_one_letter_code
_entity_poly.pdbx_strand_id
1 'polypeptide(L)'
;MEYNHRRLIRSKGPDSVKGLPDFKFETIPDGMPPSDEDATQDVPLLCDTTRKTCLLPFKALLSRLNSSPNEPRVTCIISDGMMSFAIRAAEDRGIPEVQFWTASACSFIGYLHYRELIKRGIFPFKNDDYLTDGTLDTPIDWITGMSDICLKDVPSFIRTTDPNDIMFDFMGEEAQNCLKAPAIIFNTFYEFEQEALQAVISKFNFSNIYTIGPLPLLGRHFPESQAKSLNSSLWKPDSKVFEWLDSKKPESVVYVNYVSVTTMSGTHFQEFAWGLANSKQPFLWIVRPDVVKGESTMLPEEFHEEIKDRGLSISWCAQDQVLEHPAVGSFLTHCGWNSMMESIYAGVPVVCWPFFADQQTNCHYSCSKWGIGMEIDHDVKRDEVAQLIREMMEGEKGKKMRIKAKEWKKIAQEATDVGGSSYVNFDKFIKEALLDDLVKMCYISFSINK
;
A
#
# COMPACT_ATOMS: atom_id res chain seq x y z
N MET A 1 6.92 -2.15 16.09
CA MET A 1 6.19 -3.09 16.94
C MET A 1 7.03 -4.34 17.12
N GLU A 2 6.97 -5.00 18.27
CA GLU A 2 7.83 -6.16 18.60
C GLU A 2 7.64 -7.33 17.65
N TYR A 3 6.43 -7.61 17.21
CA TYR A 3 6.14 -8.69 16.28
C TYR A 3 6.98 -8.58 14.98
N ASN A 4 6.88 -7.44 14.29
CA ASN A 4 7.62 -7.23 13.04
C ASN A 4 9.13 -7.15 13.26
N HIS A 5 9.57 -6.58 14.38
CA HIS A 5 10.98 -6.51 14.72
C HIS A 5 11.58 -7.91 14.92
N ARG A 6 10.87 -8.80 15.62
CA ARG A 6 11.29 -10.23 15.77
C ARG A 6 11.34 -10.94 14.43
N ARG A 7 10.39 -10.71 13.54
CA ARG A 7 10.40 -11.29 12.17
C ARG A 7 11.60 -10.82 11.36
N LEU A 8 11.93 -9.54 11.42
CA LEU A 8 13.09 -8.98 10.71
C LEU A 8 14.40 -9.60 11.20
N ILE A 9 14.58 -9.75 12.51
CA ILE A 9 15.73 -10.43 13.09
C ILE A 9 15.83 -11.90 12.64
N ARG A 10 14.73 -12.63 12.62
CA ARG A 10 14.72 -14.03 12.15
C ARG A 10 15.12 -14.16 10.69
N SER A 11 14.55 -13.31 9.83
CA SER A 11 14.78 -13.43 8.38
C SER A 11 16.18 -12.99 7.94
N LYS A 12 16.78 -11.99 8.63
CA LYS A 12 18.04 -11.36 8.21
C LYS A 12 19.14 -11.33 9.26
N GLY A 13 18.86 -11.83 10.45
CA GLY A 13 19.79 -11.79 11.58
C GLY A 13 19.74 -10.48 12.39
N PRO A 14 20.41 -10.42 13.55
CA PRO A 14 20.34 -9.29 14.49
C PRO A 14 20.90 -7.98 13.92
N ASP A 15 21.81 -8.05 12.95
CA ASP A 15 22.38 -6.83 12.33
C ASP A 15 21.36 -6.03 11.52
N SER A 16 20.25 -6.66 11.10
CA SER A 16 19.19 -6.01 10.34
C SER A 16 18.46 -4.89 11.08
N VAL A 17 18.53 -4.88 12.41
CA VAL A 17 17.90 -3.90 13.30
C VAL A 17 18.92 -3.07 14.08
N LYS A 18 20.19 -3.16 13.74
CA LYS A 18 21.27 -2.39 14.39
C LYS A 18 21.11 -0.87 14.17
N GLY A 19 20.48 -0.51 13.04
CA GLY A 19 20.34 0.89 12.65
C GLY A 19 21.62 1.52 12.15
N LEU A 20 21.64 2.85 12.13
CA LEU A 20 22.76 3.70 11.73
C LEU A 20 23.09 4.69 12.86
N PRO A 21 24.20 5.42 12.81
CA PRO A 21 24.51 6.41 13.84
C PRO A 21 23.41 7.44 14.06
N ASP A 22 22.71 7.82 13.00
CA ASP A 22 21.61 8.81 12.95
C ASP A 22 20.22 8.17 12.76
N PHE A 23 20.10 6.84 12.77
CA PHE A 23 18.84 6.13 12.64
C PHE A 23 18.80 4.89 13.54
N LYS A 24 17.89 4.88 14.51
CA LYS A 24 17.77 3.81 15.52
C LYS A 24 16.42 3.10 15.40
N PHE A 25 16.45 1.77 15.54
CA PHE A 25 15.25 0.96 15.70
C PHE A 25 14.89 0.88 17.18
N GLU A 26 13.67 1.25 17.50
CA GLU A 26 13.07 1.09 18.82
C GLU A 26 11.78 0.26 18.72
N THR A 27 11.47 -0.49 19.74
CA THR A 27 10.28 -1.32 19.77
C THR A 27 9.35 -0.96 20.90
N ILE A 28 8.06 -1.17 20.65
CA ILE A 28 7.03 -1.15 21.69
C ILE A 28 6.27 -2.48 21.64
N PRO A 29 5.80 -2.97 22.79
CA PRO A 29 4.88 -4.12 22.84
C PRO A 29 3.62 -3.83 22.02
N ASP A 30 3.22 -4.78 21.20
CA ASP A 30 2.03 -4.69 20.35
C ASP A 30 0.84 -5.50 20.87
N GLY A 31 1.02 -6.20 21.98
CA GLY A 31 -0.02 -7.02 22.59
C GLY A 31 -0.30 -8.35 21.86
N MET A 32 0.42 -8.61 20.77
CA MET A 32 0.27 -9.86 20.04
C MET A 32 0.86 -11.04 20.85
N PRO A 33 0.21 -12.20 20.83
CA PRO A 33 0.79 -13.40 21.42
C PRO A 33 2.11 -13.74 20.70
N PRO A 34 3.05 -14.39 21.40
CA PRO A 34 4.25 -14.90 20.77
C PRO A 34 3.85 -15.87 19.64
N SER A 35 4.34 -15.61 18.43
CA SER A 35 4.21 -16.53 17.31
C SER A 35 5.57 -17.14 17.00
N ASP A 36 5.65 -18.47 17.05
CA ASP A 36 6.86 -19.21 16.71
C ASP A 36 6.96 -19.53 15.21
N GLU A 37 5.89 -19.32 14.45
CA GLU A 37 5.80 -19.63 13.04
C GLU A 37 5.92 -18.36 12.17
N ASP A 38 6.46 -18.53 10.97
CA ASP A 38 6.42 -17.53 9.89
C ASP A 38 5.01 -17.42 9.27
N ALA A 39 3.99 -17.61 10.09
CA ALA A 39 2.60 -17.58 9.70
C ALA A 39 2.20 -16.20 9.17
N THR A 40 1.23 -16.20 8.28
CA THR A 40 0.53 -14.98 7.84
C THR A 40 0.00 -14.22 9.06
N GLN A 41 0.27 -12.93 9.12
CA GLN A 41 -0.13 -12.07 10.22
C GLN A 41 -1.66 -11.98 10.28
N ASP A 42 -2.24 -12.21 11.47
CA ASP A 42 -3.66 -11.92 11.73
C ASP A 42 -3.83 -10.40 11.82
N VAL A 43 -4.23 -9.80 10.69
CA VAL A 43 -4.38 -8.34 10.55
C VAL A 43 -5.47 -7.80 11.48
N PRO A 44 -6.68 -8.38 11.57
CA PRO A 44 -7.70 -7.92 12.51
C PRO A 44 -7.23 -7.93 13.97
N LEU A 45 -6.61 -9.01 14.40
CA LEU A 45 -6.08 -9.10 15.77
C LEU A 45 -4.97 -8.06 16.02
N LEU A 46 -4.06 -7.85 15.06
CA LEU A 46 -3.02 -6.84 15.17
C LEU A 46 -3.62 -5.43 15.29
N CYS A 47 -4.61 -5.10 14.49
CA CYS A 47 -5.30 -3.81 14.54
C CYS A 47 -5.96 -3.59 15.91
N ASP A 48 -6.71 -4.58 16.38
CA ASP A 48 -7.40 -4.51 17.67
C ASP A 48 -6.44 -4.41 18.86
N THR A 49 -5.37 -5.22 18.88
CA THR A 49 -4.36 -5.15 19.94
C THR A 49 -3.58 -3.84 19.90
N THR A 50 -3.23 -3.35 18.72
CA THR A 50 -2.52 -2.07 18.54
C THR A 50 -3.29 -0.91 19.17
N ARG A 51 -4.57 -0.74 18.84
CA ARG A 51 -5.39 0.34 19.38
C ARG A 51 -5.61 0.23 20.89
N LYS A 52 -5.64 -0.99 21.45
CA LYS A 52 -5.86 -1.24 22.88
C LYS A 52 -4.60 -1.10 23.72
N THR A 53 -3.43 -1.46 23.18
CA THR A 53 -2.23 -1.68 23.99
C THR A 53 -1.08 -0.71 23.72
N CYS A 54 -0.94 -0.16 22.50
CA CYS A 54 0.27 0.56 22.12
C CYS A 54 0.44 1.96 22.74
N LEU A 55 -0.64 2.63 23.16
CA LEU A 55 -0.55 4.01 23.67
C LEU A 55 0.39 4.16 24.87
N LEU A 56 0.24 3.33 25.90
CA LEU A 56 1.05 3.44 27.12
C LEU A 56 2.53 3.09 26.88
N PRO A 57 2.87 1.99 26.18
CA PRO A 57 4.25 1.70 25.80
C PRO A 57 4.88 2.80 24.94
N PHE A 58 4.13 3.39 24.01
CA PHE A 58 4.64 4.48 23.19
C PHE A 58 4.91 5.74 24.00
N LYS A 59 4.03 6.11 24.94
CA LYS A 59 4.28 7.21 25.90
C LYS A 59 5.52 6.94 26.74
N ALA A 60 5.75 5.71 27.18
CA ALA A 60 6.94 5.33 27.94
C ALA A 60 8.21 5.45 27.08
N LEU A 61 8.16 5.03 25.81
CA LEU A 61 9.25 5.21 24.86
C LEU A 61 9.60 6.69 24.68
N LEU A 62 8.62 7.56 24.42
CA LEU A 62 8.84 9.00 24.27
C LEU A 62 9.44 9.63 25.53
N SER A 63 8.99 9.19 26.72
CA SER A 63 9.55 9.66 27.99
C SER A 63 11.02 9.26 28.15
N ARG A 64 11.37 8.02 27.80
CA ARG A 64 12.74 7.50 27.84
C ARG A 64 13.66 8.27 26.91
N LEU A 65 13.23 8.46 25.64
CA LEU A 65 14.00 9.20 24.63
C LEU A 65 14.26 10.66 25.09
N ASN A 66 13.22 11.33 25.58
CA ASN A 66 13.33 12.73 26.00
C ASN A 66 14.08 12.95 27.33
N SER A 67 14.28 11.89 28.12
CA SER A 67 15.03 11.95 29.39
C SER A 67 16.50 11.56 29.25
N SER A 68 16.90 11.05 28.09
CA SER A 68 18.30 10.64 27.85
C SER A 68 19.18 11.85 27.63
N PRO A 69 20.27 12.03 28.44
CA PRO A 69 21.16 13.18 28.31
C PRO A 69 22.00 13.16 27.02
N ASN A 70 22.13 11.98 26.39
CA ASN A 70 22.97 11.75 25.22
C ASN A 70 22.17 11.66 23.90
N GLU A 71 20.85 11.80 23.97
CA GLU A 71 19.97 11.71 22.80
C GLU A 71 19.28 13.04 22.56
N PRO A 72 19.07 13.44 21.29
CA PRO A 72 18.24 14.61 21.01
C PRO A 72 16.80 14.36 21.45
N ARG A 73 16.11 15.38 21.89
CA ARG A 73 14.69 15.28 22.21
C ARG A 73 13.88 15.00 20.94
N VAL A 74 12.78 14.27 21.11
CA VAL A 74 11.79 14.08 20.04
C VAL A 74 11.12 15.42 19.76
N THR A 75 11.28 15.93 18.54
CA THR A 75 10.75 17.23 18.09
C THR A 75 9.52 17.09 17.20
N CYS A 76 9.33 15.93 16.55
CA CYS A 76 8.17 15.61 15.74
C CYS A 76 7.91 14.10 15.76
N ILE A 77 6.65 13.72 15.55
CA ILE A 77 6.22 12.33 15.37
C ILE A 77 5.59 12.23 13.99
N ILE A 78 6.05 11.27 13.18
CA ILE A 78 5.35 10.86 11.96
C ILE A 78 4.87 9.43 12.22
N SER A 79 3.57 9.22 12.23
CA SER A 79 2.98 7.92 12.51
C SER A 79 2.15 7.40 11.33
N ASP A 80 2.06 6.08 11.22
CA ASP A 80 1.16 5.43 10.26
C ASP A 80 -0.29 5.84 10.54
N GLY A 81 -1.09 6.09 9.50
CA GLY A 81 -2.49 6.48 9.61
C GLY A 81 -3.39 5.49 10.35
N MET A 82 -2.93 4.23 10.52
CA MET A 82 -3.59 3.20 11.34
C MET A 82 -3.13 3.23 12.80
N MET A 83 -2.40 4.25 13.24
CA MET A 83 -1.81 4.36 14.59
C MET A 83 -2.20 5.67 15.26
N SER A 84 -3.47 6.05 15.23
CA SER A 84 -3.99 7.30 15.79
C SER A 84 -3.72 7.47 17.31
N PHE A 85 -3.34 6.41 18.02
CA PHE A 85 -2.85 6.52 19.40
C PHE A 85 -1.63 7.44 19.52
N ALA A 86 -0.85 7.61 18.45
CA ALA A 86 0.30 8.51 18.40
C ALA A 86 -0.12 9.99 18.55
N ILE A 87 -1.26 10.39 17.97
CA ILE A 87 -1.84 11.74 18.14
C ILE A 87 -2.00 12.08 19.63
N ARG A 88 -2.65 11.17 20.38
CA ARG A 88 -2.84 11.38 21.83
C ARG A 88 -1.53 11.40 22.63
N ALA A 89 -0.56 10.60 22.21
CA ALA A 89 0.74 10.58 22.86
C ALA A 89 1.55 11.87 22.59
N ALA A 90 1.38 12.44 21.41
CA ALA A 90 1.99 13.71 20.99
C ALA A 90 1.35 14.91 21.69
N GLU A 91 0.00 15.00 21.72
CA GLU A 91 -0.76 16.04 22.42
C GLU A 91 -0.35 16.16 23.90
N ASP A 92 -0.25 15.04 24.62
CA ASP A 92 0.16 15.01 26.03
C ASP A 92 1.54 15.63 26.29
N ARG A 93 2.36 15.79 25.27
CA ARG A 93 3.74 16.30 25.36
C ARG A 93 3.99 17.59 24.59
N GLY A 94 2.97 18.09 23.91
CA GLY A 94 3.10 19.25 23.03
C GLY A 94 4.11 19.02 21.90
N ILE A 95 4.20 17.78 21.39
CA ILE A 95 5.06 17.43 20.26
C ILE A 95 4.21 17.44 18.99
N PRO A 96 4.63 18.12 17.90
CA PRO A 96 3.96 18.03 16.61
C PRO A 96 3.85 16.58 16.12
N GLU A 97 2.68 16.23 15.57
CA GLU A 97 2.44 14.90 15.04
C GLU A 97 1.83 15.00 13.64
N VAL A 98 2.23 14.13 12.73
CA VAL A 98 1.73 14.05 11.36
C VAL A 98 1.36 12.61 11.04
N GLN A 99 0.16 12.40 10.52
CA GLN A 99 -0.28 11.09 10.08
C GLN A 99 0.24 10.80 8.66
N PHE A 100 0.80 9.62 8.45
CA PHE A 100 1.15 9.13 7.13
C PHE A 100 0.13 8.07 6.70
N TRP A 101 -0.81 8.48 5.84
CA TRP A 101 -1.77 7.55 5.25
C TRP A 101 -1.09 6.76 4.14
N THR A 102 -0.88 5.47 4.34
CA THR A 102 -0.06 4.60 3.48
C THR A 102 -0.85 3.93 2.34
N ALA A 103 -2.15 4.23 2.22
CA ALA A 103 -3.03 3.80 1.13
C ALA A 103 -3.40 5.00 0.22
N SER A 104 -4.27 4.78 -0.77
CA SER A 104 -4.72 5.83 -1.70
C SER A 104 -5.58 6.90 -1.01
N ALA A 105 -5.57 8.12 -1.53
CA ALA A 105 -6.50 9.16 -1.12
C ALA A 105 -7.94 8.81 -1.53
N CYS A 106 -8.12 8.11 -2.64
CA CYS A 106 -9.43 7.60 -3.07
C CYS A 106 -10.03 6.64 -2.03
N SER A 107 -9.25 5.68 -1.53
CA SER A 107 -9.72 4.77 -0.48
C SER A 107 -9.94 5.47 0.86
N PHE A 108 -9.13 6.48 1.17
CA PHE A 108 -9.30 7.31 2.37
C PHE A 108 -10.69 7.96 2.41
N ILE A 109 -11.14 8.53 1.28
CA ILE A 109 -12.50 9.07 1.15
C ILE A 109 -13.55 7.98 1.42
N GLY A 110 -13.36 6.77 0.88
CA GLY A 110 -14.25 5.63 1.15
C GLY A 110 -14.38 5.34 2.65
N TYR A 111 -13.27 5.25 3.36
CA TYR A 111 -13.26 5.05 4.81
C TYR A 111 -13.85 6.24 5.59
N LEU A 112 -13.61 7.46 5.16
CA LEU A 112 -14.20 8.66 5.81
C LEU A 112 -15.74 8.68 5.75
N HIS A 113 -16.34 8.01 4.77
CA HIS A 113 -17.80 7.96 4.61
C HIS A 113 -18.46 6.77 5.33
N TYR A 114 -17.71 5.93 6.07
CA TYR A 114 -18.27 4.72 6.68
C TYR A 114 -19.46 4.99 7.62
N ARG A 115 -19.41 6.09 8.41
CA ARG A 115 -20.54 6.48 9.30
C ARG A 115 -21.77 6.92 8.51
N GLU A 116 -21.59 7.57 7.38
CA GLU A 116 -22.72 7.96 6.52
C GLU A 116 -23.30 6.72 5.82
N LEU A 117 -22.49 5.75 5.44
CA LEU A 117 -22.92 4.47 4.90
C LEU A 117 -23.76 3.69 5.93
N ILE A 118 -23.34 3.68 7.21
CA ILE A 118 -24.13 3.11 8.33
C ILE A 118 -25.45 3.85 8.50
N LYS A 119 -25.42 5.18 8.58
CA LYS A 119 -26.60 6.01 8.78
C LYS A 119 -27.63 5.85 7.67
N ARG A 120 -27.20 5.61 6.44
CA ARG A 120 -28.06 5.31 5.29
C ARG A 120 -28.57 3.87 5.29
N GLY A 121 -28.14 3.04 6.23
CA GLY A 121 -28.54 1.63 6.33
C GLY A 121 -27.95 0.76 5.21
N ILE A 122 -26.85 1.18 4.61
CA ILE A 122 -26.16 0.44 3.55
C ILE A 122 -25.29 -0.64 4.19
N PHE A 123 -24.55 -0.30 5.24
CA PHE A 123 -23.70 -1.21 6.02
C PHE A 123 -24.14 -1.24 7.49
N PRO A 124 -23.93 -2.35 8.22
CA PRO A 124 -23.56 -3.67 7.68
C PRO A 124 -24.67 -4.25 6.78
N PHE A 125 -24.30 -5.12 5.84
CA PHE A 125 -25.27 -5.85 5.03
C PHE A 125 -26.12 -6.78 5.90
N LYS A 126 -27.33 -7.12 5.44
CA LYS A 126 -28.26 -7.96 6.23
C LYS A 126 -27.85 -9.42 6.30
N ASN A 127 -27.28 -9.94 5.24
CA ASN A 127 -26.84 -11.34 5.09
C ASN A 127 -25.84 -11.41 3.94
N ASP A 128 -25.30 -12.60 3.65
CA ASP A 128 -24.27 -12.81 2.62
C ASP A 128 -24.81 -12.86 1.19
N ASP A 129 -26.14 -12.73 0.99
CA ASP A 129 -26.74 -12.71 -0.36
C ASP A 129 -26.20 -11.56 -1.20
N TYR A 130 -25.74 -10.46 -0.56
CA TYR A 130 -25.14 -9.31 -1.24
C TYR A 130 -23.97 -9.67 -2.17
N LEU A 131 -23.32 -10.82 -1.95
CA LEU A 131 -22.22 -11.29 -2.79
C LEU A 131 -22.67 -11.75 -4.16
N THR A 132 -23.94 -12.16 -4.30
CA THR A 132 -24.47 -12.83 -5.51
C THR A 132 -25.76 -12.25 -6.05
N ASP A 133 -26.46 -11.39 -5.32
CA ASP A 133 -27.78 -10.86 -5.67
C ASP A 133 -27.75 -9.55 -6.50
N GLY A 134 -26.55 -9.06 -6.84
CA GLY A 134 -26.35 -7.81 -7.57
C GLY A 134 -26.30 -6.56 -6.66
N THR A 135 -26.42 -6.69 -5.35
CA THR A 135 -26.33 -5.57 -4.41
C THR A 135 -25.01 -4.81 -4.58
N LEU A 136 -23.91 -5.50 -4.81
CA LEU A 136 -22.60 -4.88 -4.99
C LEU A 136 -22.49 -3.97 -6.22
N ASP A 137 -23.33 -4.15 -7.23
CA ASP A 137 -23.38 -3.31 -8.42
C ASP A 137 -24.25 -2.04 -8.24
N THR A 138 -24.79 -1.82 -7.02
CA THR A 138 -25.55 -0.62 -6.72
C THR A 138 -24.68 0.63 -6.79
N PRO A 139 -25.00 1.61 -7.66
CA PRO A 139 -24.23 2.83 -7.78
C PRO A 139 -24.26 3.69 -6.51
N ILE A 140 -23.14 4.34 -6.22
CA ILE A 140 -23.00 5.35 -5.17
C ILE A 140 -22.64 6.68 -5.83
N ASP A 141 -23.59 7.61 -5.92
CA ASP A 141 -23.45 8.90 -6.59
C ASP A 141 -23.29 10.11 -5.64
N TRP A 142 -23.34 9.86 -4.33
CA TRP A 142 -23.34 10.89 -3.30
C TRP A 142 -22.00 11.04 -2.54
N ILE A 143 -21.03 10.17 -2.77
CA ILE A 143 -19.69 10.29 -2.17
C ILE A 143 -18.88 11.29 -2.99
N THR A 144 -18.73 12.51 -2.46
CA THR A 144 -17.87 13.52 -3.09
C THR A 144 -16.43 13.05 -3.16
N GLY A 145 -15.80 13.10 -4.33
CA GLY A 145 -14.42 12.66 -4.55
C GLY A 145 -14.27 11.20 -4.97
N MET A 146 -15.41 10.49 -5.13
CA MET A 146 -15.45 9.11 -5.66
C MET A 146 -16.58 9.02 -6.70
N SER A 147 -16.34 9.51 -7.91
CA SER A 147 -17.34 9.46 -8.97
C SER A 147 -17.37 8.11 -9.67
N ASP A 148 -18.57 7.72 -10.15
CA ASP A 148 -18.82 6.51 -10.93
C ASP A 148 -18.49 5.19 -10.22
N ILE A 149 -18.64 5.13 -8.89
CA ILE A 149 -18.41 3.93 -8.09
C ILE A 149 -19.71 3.17 -7.78
N CYS A 150 -19.56 1.89 -7.52
CA CYS A 150 -20.59 1.01 -6.97
C CYS A 150 -20.17 0.53 -5.55
N LEU A 151 -21.08 -0.16 -4.86
CA LEU A 151 -20.77 -0.74 -3.54
C LEU A 151 -19.57 -1.71 -3.56
N LYS A 152 -19.34 -2.40 -4.68
CA LYS A 152 -18.17 -3.28 -4.84
C LYS A 152 -16.84 -2.54 -4.86
N ASP A 153 -16.83 -1.25 -5.19
CA ASP A 153 -15.63 -0.43 -5.35
C ASP A 153 -15.22 0.27 -4.03
N VAL A 154 -16.10 0.24 -3.02
CA VAL A 154 -15.80 0.75 -1.68
C VAL A 154 -14.78 -0.19 -0.99
N PRO A 155 -13.85 0.34 -0.16
CA PRO A 155 -12.88 -0.51 0.53
C PRO A 155 -13.53 -1.69 1.27
N SER A 156 -12.99 -2.91 1.08
CA SER A 156 -13.69 -4.13 1.52
C SER A 156 -13.80 -4.27 3.04
N PHE A 157 -12.90 -3.67 3.81
CA PHE A 157 -12.95 -3.74 5.28
C PHE A 157 -14.18 -3.07 5.88
N ILE A 158 -14.85 -2.18 5.15
CA ILE A 158 -16.12 -1.62 5.59
C ILE A 158 -17.35 -2.29 4.95
N ARG A 159 -17.17 -3.37 4.18
CA ARG A 159 -18.22 -4.20 3.59
C ARG A 159 -18.39 -5.50 4.38
N THR A 160 -19.22 -5.50 5.38
CA THR A 160 -19.42 -6.64 6.28
C THR A 160 -20.90 -6.88 6.57
N THR A 161 -21.26 -8.08 7.01
CA THR A 161 -22.56 -8.44 7.59
C THR A 161 -22.52 -8.40 9.12
N ASP A 162 -21.31 -8.39 9.73
CA ASP A 162 -21.14 -8.36 11.18
C ASP A 162 -20.96 -6.92 11.69
N PRO A 163 -21.92 -6.37 12.44
CA PRO A 163 -21.78 -5.03 13.03
C PRO A 163 -20.65 -4.92 14.07
N ASN A 164 -20.09 -6.03 14.53
CA ASN A 164 -18.98 -6.09 15.47
C ASN A 164 -17.66 -6.50 14.81
N ASP A 165 -17.58 -6.48 13.48
CA ASP A 165 -16.36 -6.75 12.74
C ASP A 165 -15.26 -5.76 13.14
N ILE A 166 -14.11 -6.29 13.56
CA ILE A 166 -12.97 -5.49 14.04
C ILE A 166 -12.52 -4.50 12.97
N MET A 167 -12.40 -4.94 11.70
CA MET A 167 -11.87 -4.11 10.63
C MET A 167 -12.86 -3.04 10.19
N PHE A 168 -14.16 -3.33 10.24
CA PHE A 168 -15.22 -2.38 9.93
C PHE A 168 -15.12 -1.13 10.80
N ASP A 169 -15.05 -1.32 12.10
CA ASP A 169 -14.98 -0.24 13.07
C ASP A 169 -13.59 0.41 13.07
N PHE A 170 -12.52 -0.41 13.07
CA PHE A 170 -11.15 0.05 13.14
C PHE A 170 -10.79 0.98 11.98
N MET A 171 -11.02 0.56 10.73
CA MET A 171 -10.61 1.34 9.54
C MET A 171 -11.36 2.66 9.42
N GLY A 172 -12.67 2.63 9.68
CA GLY A 172 -13.47 3.85 9.66
C GLY A 172 -13.09 4.83 10.78
N GLU A 173 -12.80 4.34 11.99
CA GLU A 173 -12.37 5.18 13.11
C GLU A 173 -10.96 5.76 12.89
N GLU A 174 -9.99 4.95 12.43
CA GLU A 174 -8.64 5.45 12.18
C GLU A 174 -8.63 6.52 11.08
N ALA A 175 -9.38 6.35 10.00
CA ALA A 175 -9.55 7.39 8.98
C ALA A 175 -10.13 8.70 9.54
N GLN A 176 -11.16 8.60 10.39
CA GLN A 176 -11.74 9.77 11.08
C GLN A 176 -10.76 10.40 12.07
N ASN A 177 -9.94 9.58 12.75
CA ASN A 177 -8.95 10.07 13.70
C ASN A 177 -7.81 10.82 12.99
N CYS A 178 -7.40 10.40 11.78
CA CYS A 178 -6.41 11.13 10.98
C CYS A 178 -6.79 12.60 10.78
N LEU A 179 -8.08 12.93 10.67
CA LEU A 179 -8.54 14.31 10.55
C LEU A 179 -8.35 15.15 11.84
N LYS A 180 -7.96 14.53 12.96
CA LYS A 180 -7.64 15.23 14.21
C LYS A 180 -6.16 15.62 14.29
N ALA A 181 -5.31 15.02 13.45
CA ALA A 181 -3.91 15.38 13.37
C ALA A 181 -3.74 16.77 12.76
N PRO A 182 -2.66 17.49 13.08
CA PRO A 182 -2.32 18.75 12.45
C PRO A 182 -2.13 18.67 10.93
N ALA A 183 -1.66 17.52 10.42
CA ALA A 183 -1.43 17.29 9.00
C ALA A 183 -1.50 15.81 8.61
N ILE A 184 -1.72 15.55 7.32
CA ILE A 184 -1.69 14.21 6.73
C ILE A 184 -0.75 14.19 5.53
N ILE A 185 0.09 13.17 5.47
CA ILE A 185 0.95 12.86 4.33
C ILE A 185 0.32 11.73 3.53
N PHE A 186 0.36 11.81 2.19
CA PHE A 186 0.02 10.73 1.26
C PHE A 186 1.21 10.41 0.34
N ASN A 187 1.49 9.13 0.15
CA ASN A 187 2.41 8.66 -0.90
C ASN A 187 1.68 8.64 -2.25
N THR A 188 1.36 9.82 -2.75
CA THR A 188 0.73 10.06 -4.04
C THR A 188 1.19 11.41 -4.58
N PHE A 189 0.82 11.76 -5.81
CA PHE A 189 1.02 13.09 -6.37
C PHE A 189 -0.34 13.71 -6.72
N TYR A 190 -0.42 15.02 -6.65
CA TYR A 190 -1.69 15.75 -6.72
C TYR A 190 -2.49 15.42 -7.97
N GLU A 191 -1.84 15.37 -9.13
CA GLU A 191 -2.45 15.17 -10.45
C GLU A 191 -3.11 13.78 -10.59
N PHE A 192 -2.66 12.79 -9.80
CA PHE A 192 -3.15 11.41 -9.87
C PHE A 192 -4.45 11.19 -9.10
N GLU A 193 -4.59 11.82 -7.93
CA GLU A 193 -5.74 11.66 -7.06
C GLU A 193 -6.44 13.00 -6.73
N GLN A 194 -6.38 13.97 -7.65
CA GLN A 194 -6.86 15.34 -7.45
C GLN A 194 -8.29 15.40 -6.92
N GLU A 195 -9.23 14.63 -7.49
CA GLU A 195 -10.63 14.63 -7.12
C GLU A 195 -10.83 14.24 -5.64
N ALA A 196 -10.17 13.15 -5.22
CA ALA A 196 -10.22 12.71 -3.83
C ALA A 196 -9.58 13.71 -2.86
N LEU A 197 -8.40 14.23 -3.19
CA LEU A 197 -7.72 15.22 -2.36
C LEU A 197 -8.52 16.50 -2.19
N GLN A 198 -9.14 17.01 -3.25
CA GLN A 198 -10.02 18.16 -3.19
C GLN A 198 -11.28 17.89 -2.34
N ALA A 199 -11.81 16.67 -2.37
CA ALA A 199 -12.93 16.29 -1.54
C ALA A 199 -12.57 16.26 -0.04
N VAL A 200 -11.37 15.79 0.32
CA VAL A 200 -10.89 15.88 1.72
C VAL A 200 -10.87 17.34 2.17
N ILE A 201 -10.34 18.24 1.35
CA ILE A 201 -10.27 19.66 1.67
C ILE A 201 -11.67 20.28 1.82
N SER A 202 -12.53 20.06 0.85
CA SER A 202 -13.84 20.77 0.77
C SER A 202 -14.90 20.15 1.67
N LYS A 203 -15.01 18.84 1.74
CA LYS A 203 -16.05 18.11 2.48
C LYS A 203 -15.74 17.96 3.96
N PHE A 204 -14.46 17.70 4.28
CA PHE A 204 -14.02 17.47 5.65
C PHE A 204 -13.29 18.68 6.26
N ASN A 205 -13.17 19.78 5.50
CA ASN A 205 -12.52 21.03 5.92
C ASN A 205 -11.08 20.79 6.46
N PHE A 206 -10.34 19.89 5.80
CA PHE A 206 -8.99 19.54 6.19
C PHE A 206 -8.01 19.93 5.07
N SER A 207 -7.21 20.97 5.29
CA SER A 207 -6.37 21.59 4.26
C SER A 207 -4.89 21.23 4.34
N ASN A 208 -4.42 20.72 5.49
CA ASN A 208 -3.00 20.43 5.70
C ASN A 208 -2.64 19.04 5.16
N ILE A 209 -2.69 18.91 3.84
CA ILE A 209 -2.40 17.67 3.13
C ILE A 209 -1.09 17.84 2.35
N TYR A 210 -0.17 16.88 2.50
CA TYR A 210 1.09 16.84 1.79
C TYR A 210 1.14 15.58 0.91
N THR A 211 0.99 15.76 -0.41
CA THR A 211 1.23 14.71 -1.39
C THR A 211 2.71 14.73 -1.75
N ILE A 212 3.44 13.68 -1.38
CA ILE A 212 4.91 13.61 -1.50
C ILE A 212 5.39 12.41 -2.32
N GLY A 213 4.48 11.71 -2.98
CA GLY A 213 4.79 10.52 -3.77
C GLY A 213 4.99 10.81 -5.27
N PRO A 214 5.42 9.79 -6.02
CA PRO A 214 5.97 8.53 -5.53
C PRO A 214 7.30 8.71 -4.78
N LEU A 215 7.36 8.22 -3.55
CA LEU A 215 8.54 8.39 -2.68
C LEU A 215 9.87 7.89 -3.29
N PRO A 216 9.93 6.75 -4.04
CA PRO A 216 11.18 6.32 -4.66
C PRO A 216 11.70 7.32 -5.70
N LEU A 217 10.83 8.00 -6.46
CA LEU A 217 11.24 9.04 -7.41
C LEU A 217 11.73 10.29 -6.68
N LEU A 218 10.97 10.75 -5.69
CA LEU A 218 11.35 11.91 -4.88
C LEU A 218 12.71 11.68 -4.20
N GLY A 219 12.94 10.47 -3.68
CA GLY A 219 14.19 10.08 -3.05
C GLY A 219 15.43 10.18 -3.93
N ARG A 220 15.28 10.19 -5.26
CA ARG A 220 16.41 10.33 -6.23
C ARG A 220 17.07 11.71 -6.19
N HIS A 221 16.37 12.73 -5.69
CA HIS A 221 16.88 14.09 -5.56
C HIS A 221 17.74 14.33 -4.32
N PHE A 222 17.76 13.38 -3.40
CA PHE A 222 18.55 13.49 -2.17
C PHE A 222 19.86 12.70 -2.28
N PRO A 223 20.94 13.18 -1.60
CA PRO A 223 22.21 12.47 -1.59
C PRO A 223 22.02 11.01 -1.16
N GLU A 224 22.82 10.13 -1.74
CA GLU A 224 22.86 8.75 -1.29
C GLU A 224 23.23 8.72 0.20
N SER A 225 22.24 8.44 1.04
CA SER A 225 22.45 8.25 2.46
C SER A 225 22.71 6.78 2.76
N GLN A 226 23.36 6.50 3.88
CA GLN A 226 23.49 5.14 4.40
C GLN A 226 22.12 4.50 4.67
N ALA A 227 21.03 5.30 4.72
CA ALA A 227 19.67 4.81 4.86
C ALA A 227 19.23 3.84 3.74
N LYS A 228 19.81 3.93 2.54
CA LYS A 228 19.61 2.91 1.48
C LYS A 228 20.05 1.50 1.90
N SER A 229 20.97 1.37 2.85
CA SER A 229 21.39 0.09 3.42
C SER A 229 20.37 -0.51 4.40
N LEU A 230 19.42 0.31 4.89
CA LEU A 230 18.34 -0.12 5.77
C LEU A 230 17.26 -0.88 4.98
N ASN A 231 17.62 -2.06 4.51
CA ASN A 231 16.69 -2.91 3.79
C ASN A 231 15.73 -3.61 4.77
N SER A 232 14.51 -3.12 4.85
CA SER A 232 13.45 -3.65 5.71
C SER A 232 12.66 -4.82 5.09
N SER A 233 12.97 -5.24 3.84
CA SER A 233 12.34 -6.42 3.24
C SER A 233 12.59 -7.66 4.09
N LEU A 234 11.57 -8.45 4.33
CA LEU A 234 11.66 -9.71 5.09
C LEU A 234 12.27 -10.87 4.27
N TRP A 235 12.56 -10.66 2.98
CA TRP A 235 12.93 -11.70 2.03
C TRP A 235 14.28 -11.40 1.36
N LYS A 236 14.95 -12.45 0.89
CA LYS A 236 16.21 -12.34 0.12
C LYS A 236 15.90 -12.34 -1.39
N PRO A 237 16.47 -11.43 -2.19
CA PRO A 237 16.28 -11.42 -3.64
C PRO A 237 16.97 -12.62 -4.30
N ASP A 238 16.34 -13.17 -5.34
CA ASP A 238 16.97 -14.15 -6.23
C ASP A 238 17.67 -13.41 -7.39
N SER A 239 18.99 -13.58 -7.49
CA SER A 239 19.80 -12.92 -8.52
C SER A 239 19.51 -13.39 -9.94
N LYS A 240 18.95 -14.58 -10.12
CA LYS A 240 18.64 -15.18 -11.44
C LYS A 240 17.51 -14.45 -12.18
N VAL A 241 16.71 -13.64 -11.47
CA VAL A 241 15.59 -12.90 -12.05
C VAL A 241 16.05 -11.99 -13.17
N PHE A 242 17.07 -11.18 -12.93
CA PHE A 242 17.53 -10.19 -13.90
C PHE A 242 18.19 -10.83 -15.12
N GLU A 243 18.99 -11.90 -14.93
CA GLU A 243 19.55 -12.70 -16.04
C GLU A 243 18.42 -13.26 -16.94
N TRP A 244 17.34 -13.73 -16.34
CA TRP A 244 16.20 -14.25 -17.08
C TRP A 244 15.45 -13.13 -17.81
N LEU A 245 15.21 -11.99 -17.16
CA LEU A 245 14.57 -10.83 -17.78
C LEU A 245 15.39 -10.26 -18.94
N ASP A 246 16.71 -10.16 -18.80
CA ASP A 246 17.65 -9.72 -19.85
C ASP A 246 17.57 -10.61 -21.12
N SER A 247 17.19 -11.86 -20.96
CA SER A 247 16.98 -12.79 -22.09
C SER A 247 15.67 -12.55 -22.86
N LYS A 248 14.77 -11.70 -22.36
CA LYS A 248 13.43 -11.46 -22.95
C LYS A 248 13.41 -10.19 -23.79
N LYS A 249 12.44 -10.13 -24.72
CA LYS A 249 12.23 -8.93 -25.54
C LYS A 249 11.64 -7.79 -24.70
N PRO A 250 11.90 -6.53 -25.03
CA PRO A 250 11.22 -5.42 -24.37
C PRO A 250 9.71 -5.56 -24.37
N GLU A 251 9.08 -5.20 -23.24
CA GLU A 251 7.62 -5.21 -23.03
C GLU A 251 6.93 -6.56 -23.32
N SER A 252 7.65 -7.70 -23.18
CA SER A 252 7.13 -9.03 -23.51
C SER A 252 6.77 -9.89 -22.31
N VAL A 253 7.11 -9.48 -21.08
CA VAL A 253 6.95 -10.28 -19.86
C VAL A 253 5.77 -9.78 -19.06
N VAL A 254 4.90 -10.69 -18.60
CA VAL A 254 3.90 -10.44 -17.58
C VAL A 254 4.55 -10.68 -16.21
N TYR A 255 4.73 -9.64 -15.43
CA TYR A 255 5.13 -9.78 -14.03
C TYR A 255 3.90 -10.09 -13.18
N VAL A 256 3.95 -11.10 -12.34
CA VAL A 256 2.83 -11.57 -11.52
C VAL A 256 3.23 -11.57 -10.05
N ASN A 257 2.63 -10.69 -9.27
CA ASN A 257 2.82 -10.63 -7.82
C ASN A 257 1.57 -10.08 -7.14
N TYR A 258 0.78 -10.94 -6.53
CA TYR A 258 -0.43 -10.58 -5.78
C TYR A 258 -0.34 -10.99 -4.30
N VAL A 259 0.86 -11.35 -3.81
CA VAL A 259 0.97 -12.11 -2.57
C VAL A 259 1.92 -11.46 -1.56
N SER A 260 1.41 -10.54 -0.74
CA SER A 260 2.06 -10.25 0.54
C SER A 260 1.30 -10.85 1.74
N VAL A 261 -0.02 -10.96 1.66
CA VAL A 261 -0.90 -11.42 2.76
C VAL A 261 -2.07 -12.30 2.26
N THR A 262 -2.18 -12.53 0.95
CA THR A 262 -3.33 -13.21 0.34
C THR A 262 -3.17 -14.73 0.34
N THR A 263 -4.26 -15.43 0.66
CA THR A 263 -4.40 -16.88 0.47
C THR A 263 -5.60 -17.15 -0.43
N MET A 264 -5.53 -18.20 -1.25
CA MET A 264 -6.61 -18.60 -2.16
C MET A 264 -6.92 -20.09 -2.05
N SER A 265 -8.03 -20.53 -2.66
CA SER A 265 -8.34 -21.95 -2.79
C SER A 265 -7.41 -22.65 -3.79
N GLY A 266 -7.17 -23.95 -3.61
CA GLY A 266 -6.40 -24.75 -4.55
C GLY A 266 -6.98 -24.71 -5.97
N THR A 267 -8.32 -24.65 -6.10
CA THR A 267 -9.00 -24.54 -7.42
C THR A 267 -8.66 -23.22 -8.10
N HIS A 268 -8.79 -22.08 -7.40
CA HIS A 268 -8.44 -20.76 -7.97
C HIS A 268 -6.96 -20.69 -8.35
N PHE A 269 -6.08 -21.28 -7.50
CA PHE A 269 -4.63 -21.33 -7.80
C PHE A 269 -4.35 -22.09 -9.09
N GLN A 270 -4.99 -23.27 -9.29
CA GLN A 270 -4.83 -24.06 -10.52
C GLN A 270 -5.40 -23.37 -11.75
N GLU A 271 -6.62 -22.81 -11.67
CA GLU A 271 -7.23 -22.08 -12.76
C GLU A 271 -6.36 -20.88 -13.17
N PHE A 272 -5.84 -20.15 -12.20
CA PHE A 272 -4.94 -19.03 -12.45
C PHE A 272 -3.63 -19.49 -13.12
N ALA A 273 -2.97 -20.52 -12.57
CA ALA A 273 -1.74 -21.07 -13.14
C ALA A 273 -1.92 -21.49 -14.59
N TRP A 274 -2.96 -22.25 -14.89
CA TRP A 274 -3.26 -22.65 -16.26
C TRP A 274 -3.68 -21.49 -17.15
N GLY A 275 -4.31 -20.46 -16.61
CA GLY A 275 -4.57 -19.22 -17.32
C GLY A 275 -3.29 -18.53 -17.79
N LEU A 276 -2.29 -18.41 -16.90
CA LEU A 276 -0.95 -17.92 -17.26
C LEU A 276 -0.31 -18.77 -18.36
N ALA A 277 -0.28 -20.09 -18.18
CA ALA A 277 0.28 -21.02 -19.16
C ALA A 277 -0.42 -20.93 -20.53
N ASN A 278 -1.76 -20.88 -20.54
CA ASN A 278 -2.58 -20.81 -21.75
C ASN A 278 -2.50 -19.45 -22.46
N SER A 279 -2.09 -18.38 -21.76
CA SER A 279 -1.85 -17.08 -22.41
C SER A 279 -0.73 -17.14 -23.44
N LYS A 280 0.19 -18.08 -23.33
CA LYS A 280 1.42 -18.26 -24.13
C LYS A 280 2.40 -17.09 -24.02
N GLN A 281 2.16 -16.15 -23.12
CA GLN A 281 3.06 -15.04 -22.86
C GLN A 281 4.21 -15.45 -21.92
N PRO A 282 5.42 -14.90 -22.05
CA PRO A 282 6.43 -15.00 -21.02
C PRO A 282 5.95 -14.39 -19.68
N PHE A 283 6.22 -15.04 -18.56
CA PHE A 283 5.83 -14.50 -17.27
C PHE A 283 6.87 -14.79 -16.16
N LEU A 284 7.00 -13.83 -15.26
CA LEU A 284 7.69 -13.96 -13.98
C LEU A 284 6.65 -13.98 -12.87
N TRP A 285 6.56 -15.08 -12.14
CA TRP A 285 5.53 -15.28 -11.12
C TRP A 285 6.13 -15.44 -9.73
N ILE A 286 5.72 -14.56 -8.82
CA ILE A 286 6.09 -14.66 -7.40
C ILE A 286 5.08 -15.57 -6.70
N VAL A 287 5.54 -16.72 -6.26
CA VAL A 287 4.72 -17.73 -5.57
C VAL A 287 5.33 -18.04 -4.22
N ARG A 288 4.62 -17.68 -3.16
CA ARG A 288 5.02 -18.05 -1.81
C ARG A 288 4.55 -19.47 -1.47
N PRO A 289 5.28 -20.19 -0.62
CA PRO A 289 4.92 -21.55 -0.20
C PRO A 289 3.53 -21.63 0.50
N ASP A 290 3.08 -20.55 1.15
CA ASP A 290 1.86 -20.44 1.93
C ASP A 290 0.66 -19.82 1.18
N VAL A 291 0.74 -19.66 -0.15
CA VAL A 291 -0.31 -19.00 -0.95
C VAL A 291 -1.63 -19.79 -0.99
N VAL A 292 -1.58 -21.11 -0.87
CA VAL A 292 -2.78 -21.96 -0.80
C VAL A 292 -3.01 -22.39 0.64
N LYS A 293 -4.17 -22.03 1.17
CA LYS A 293 -4.52 -22.30 2.57
C LYS A 293 -4.71 -23.82 2.81
N GLY A 294 -3.82 -24.40 3.62
CA GLY A 294 -3.96 -25.79 4.09
C GLY A 294 -3.63 -26.89 3.05
N GLU A 295 -3.18 -26.53 1.86
CA GLU A 295 -2.87 -27.46 0.76
C GLU A 295 -1.48 -27.19 0.18
N SER A 296 -0.95 -28.19 -0.55
CA SER A 296 0.30 -28.03 -1.30
C SER A 296 0.11 -27.11 -2.51
N THR A 297 1.04 -26.17 -2.71
CA THR A 297 1.14 -25.33 -3.93
C THR A 297 1.73 -26.09 -5.12
N MET A 298 1.83 -27.42 -5.04
CA MET A 298 2.42 -28.22 -6.11
C MET A 298 1.52 -28.23 -7.34
N LEU A 299 2.04 -27.69 -8.42
CA LEU A 299 1.45 -27.79 -9.75
C LEU A 299 1.92 -29.09 -10.42
N PRO A 300 1.10 -29.70 -11.32
CA PRO A 300 1.47 -30.96 -11.97
C PRO A 300 2.68 -30.79 -12.92
N GLU A 301 3.38 -31.92 -13.19
CA GLU A 301 4.57 -31.95 -14.05
C GLU A 301 4.27 -31.35 -15.44
N GLU A 302 3.10 -31.63 -15.98
CA GLU A 302 2.63 -31.10 -17.26
C GLU A 302 2.61 -29.56 -17.29
N PHE A 303 2.31 -28.91 -16.16
CA PHE A 303 2.38 -27.46 -16.06
C PHE A 303 3.83 -26.98 -16.18
N HIS A 304 4.76 -27.60 -15.48
CA HIS A 304 6.17 -27.22 -15.50
C HIS A 304 6.80 -27.43 -16.90
N GLU A 305 6.45 -28.52 -17.60
CA GLU A 305 6.86 -28.72 -19.00
C GLU A 305 6.26 -27.67 -19.94
N GLU A 306 5.01 -27.31 -19.73
CA GLU A 306 4.33 -26.32 -20.56
C GLU A 306 4.96 -24.93 -20.48
N ILE A 307 5.47 -24.52 -19.31
CA ILE A 307 6.00 -23.18 -19.08
C ILE A 307 7.52 -23.07 -19.19
N LYS A 308 8.26 -24.16 -19.34
CA LYS A 308 9.71 -24.25 -19.10
C LYS A 308 10.57 -23.22 -19.87
N ASP A 309 10.14 -22.81 -21.07
CA ASP A 309 10.89 -21.86 -21.92
C ASP A 309 10.44 -20.40 -21.73
N ARG A 310 9.31 -20.16 -21.05
CA ARG A 310 8.70 -18.83 -20.94
C ARG A 310 8.28 -18.41 -19.54
N GLY A 311 8.16 -19.34 -18.58
CA GLY A 311 7.76 -19.07 -17.21
C GLY A 311 8.95 -19.15 -16.26
N LEU A 312 9.07 -18.20 -15.33
CA LEU A 312 9.94 -18.25 -14.19
C LEU A 312 9.11 -18.06 -12.92
N SER A 313 9.14 -19.06 -12.03
CA SER A 313 8.47 -18.96 -10.71
C SER A 313 9.52 -18.92 -9.61
N ILE A 314 9.40 -17.92 -8.71
CA ILE A 314 10.33 -17.72 -7.58
C ILE A 314 9.54 -17.25 -6.35
N SER A 315 10.16 -17.29 -5.19
CA SER A 315 9.50 -16.92 -3.94
C SER A 315 9.51 -15.42 -3.66
N TRP A 316 10.51 -14.68 -4.15
CA TRP A 316 10.60 -13.23 -3.93
C TRP A 316 11.62 -12.55 -4.87
N CYS A 317 11.35 -11.28 -5.24
CA CYS A 317 12.26 -10.41 -5.97
C CYS A 317 12.14 -8.95 -5.51
N ALA A 318 13.05 -8.09 -5.96
CA ALA A 318 12.98 -6.64 -5.81
C ALA A 318 11.95 -6.09 -6.82
N GLN A 319 10.68 -5.95 -6.41
CA GLN A 319 9.56 -5.60 -7.27
C GLN A 319 9.76 -4.29 -8.02
N ASP A 320 10.25 -3.28 -7.34
CA ASP A 320 10.56 -1.96 -7.90
C ASP A 320 11.53 -2.07 -9.10
N GLN A 321 12.62 -2.82 -8.93
CA GLN A 321 13.62 -3.04 -9.98
C GLN A 321 13.07 -3.90 -11.13
N VAL A 322 12.26 -4.91 -10.81
CA VAL A 322 11.60 -5.75 -11.82
C VAL A 322 10.64 -4.93 -12.66
N LEU A 323 9.82 -4.09 -12.05
CA LEU A 323 8.88 -3.23 -12.78
C LEU A 323 9.58 -2.18 -13.66
N GLU A 324 10.75 -1.67 -13.24
CA GLU A 324 11.56 -0.76 -14.07
C GLU A 324 12.31 -1.48 -15.20
N HIS A 325 12.34 -2.82 -15.22
CA HIS A 325 13.07 -3.58 -16.23
C HIS A 325 12.39 -3.50 -17.60
N PRO A 326 13.14 -3.21 -18.70
CA PRO A 326 12.55 -3.03 -20.05
C PRO A 326 11.75 -4.20 -20.58
N ALA A 327 12.01 -5.43 -20.14
CA ALA A 327 11.29 -6.61 -20.58
C ALA A 327 9.85 -6.69 -20.03
N VAL A 328 9.53 -5.99 -18.94
CA VAL A 328 8.20 -6.06 -18.31
C VAL A 328 7.20 -5.22 -19.12
N GLY A 329 6.15 -5.88 -19.60
CA GLY A 329 5.10 -5.26 -20.41
C GLY A 329 3.77 -5.07 -19.69
N SER A 330 3.55 -5.83 -18.61
CA SER A 330 2.35 -5.69 -17.76
C SER A 330 2.61 -6.27 -16.37
N PHE A 331 1.85 -5.78 -15.39
CA PHE A 331 1.92 -6.22 -14.00
C PHE A 331 0.57 -6.77 -13.54
N LEU A 332 0.50 -8.07 -13.25
CA LEU A 332 -0.66 -8.67 -12.62
C LEU A 332 -0.51 -8.55 -11.11
N THR A 333 -1.40 -7.76 -10.51
CA THR A 333 -1.28 -7.30 -9.13
C THR A 333 -2.59 -7.41 -8.36
N HIS A 334 -2.49 -7.50 -7.04
CA HIS A 334 -3.61 -7.38 -6.12
C HIS A 334 -4.11 -5.93 -5.91
N CYS A 335 -3.52 -4.95 -6.59
CA CYS A 335 -3.86 -3.53 -6.49
C CYS A 335 -3.59 -2.87 -5.13
N GLY A 336 -2.73 -3.44 -4.28
CA GLY A 336 -2.26 -2.77 -3.06
C GLY A 336 -1.51 -1.48 -3.41
N TRP A 337 -1.70 -0.41 -2.61
CA TRP A 337 -1.27 0.94 -2.99
C TRP A 337 0.21 1.08 -3.34
N ASN A 338 1.11 0.46 -2.57
CA ASN A 338 2.54 0.50 -2.87
C ASN A 338 2.84 -0.10 -4.25
N SER A 339 2.24 -1.26 -4.56
CA SER A 339 2.37 -1.91 -5.88
C SER A 339 1.80 -1.05 -7.01
N MET A 340 0.70 -0.34 -6.75
CA MET A 340 0.14 0.61 -7.72
C MET A 340 1.10 1.77 -7.97
N MET A 341 1.67 2.39 -6.93
CA MET A 341 2.66 3.45 -7.10
C MET A 341 3.91 2.98 -7.84
N GLU A 342 4.39 1.77 -7.54
CA GLU A 342 5.53 1.16 -8.25
C GLU A 342 5.22 0.95 -9.75
N SER A 343 4.02 0.45 -10.06
CA SER A 343 3.54 0.33 -11.44
C SER A 343 3.48 1.68 -12.18
N ILE A 344 2.93 2.70 -11.52
CA ILE A 344 2.78 4.05 -12.08
C ILE A 344 4.13 4.68 -12.40
N TYR A 345 5.07 4.69 -11.46
CA TYR A 345 6.36 5.30 -11.73
C TYR A 345 7.24 4.47 -12.68
N ALA A 346 7.00 3.16 -12.77
CA ALA A 346 7.61 2.32 -13.79
C ALA A 346 6.97 2.49 -15.18
N GLY A 347 5.71 2.97 -15.25
CA GLY A 347 4.95 3.13 -16.50
C GLY A 347 4.43 1.82 -17.06
N VAL A 348 4.07 0.87 -16.19
CA VAL A 348 3.62 -0.48 -16.52
C VAL A 348 2.11 -0.57 -16.29
N PRO A 349 1.29 -0.98 -17.29
CA PRO A 349 -0.14 -1.19 -17.10
C PRO A 349 -0.41 -2.43 -16.25
N VAL A 350 -1.59 -2.48 -15.60
CA VAL A 350 -1.93 -3.50 -14.62
C VAL A 350 -3.05 -4.43 -15.05
N VAL A 351 -2.92 -5.70 -14.71
CA VAL A 351 -4.03 -6.65 -14.64
C VAL A 351 -4.39 -6.78 -13.17
N CYS A 352 -5.60 -6.37 -12.82
CA CYS A 352 -6.06 -6.19 -11.46
C CYS A 352 -6.75 -7.46 -10.94
N TRP A 353 -6.35 -7.92 -9.78
CA TRP A 353 -7.03 -9.00 -9.05
C TRP A 353 -7.11 -8.65 -7.55
N PRO A 354 -8.08 -7.78 -7.17
CA PRO A 354 -8.19 -7.29 -5.80
C PRO A 354 -8.74 -8.35 -4.86
N PHE A 355 -8.26 -8.38 -3.62
CA PHE A 355 -8.69 -9.32 -2.58
C PHE A 355 -9.34 -8.63 -1.39
N PHE A 356 -8.72 -7.59 -0.80
CA PHE A 356 -9.22 -6.92 0.39
C PHE A 356 -8.70 -5.48 0.54
N ALA A 357 -9.16 -4.78 1.57
CA ALA A 357 -8.79 -3.41 1.96
C ALA A 357 -9.16 -2.37 0.90
N ASP A 358 -8.19 -1.54 0.51
CA ASP A 358 -8.31 -0.50 -0.51
C ASP A 358 -8.18 -1.02 -1.95
N GLN A 359 -7.89 -2.30 -2.11
CA GLN A 359 -7.54 -2.90 -3.41
C GLN A 359 -8.68 -2.79 -4.41
N GLN A 360 -9.94 -2.95 -3.98
CA GLN A 360 -11.12 -2.82 -4.86
C GLN A 360 -11.26 -1.39 -5.38
N THR A 361 -11.06 -0.41 -4.51
CA THR A 361 -11.09 1.01 -4.91
C THR A 361 -9.96 1.29 -5.91
N ASN A 362 -8.74 0.85 -5.62
CA ASN A 362 -7.59 1.04 -6.50
C ASN A 362 -7.79 0.33 -7.85
N CYS A 363 -8.40 -0.87 -7.87
CA CYS A 363 -8.77 -1.61 -9.07
C CYS A 363 -9.76 -0.81 -9.91
N HIS A 364 -10.86 -0.35 -9.31
CA HIS A 364 -11.86 0.49 -10.00
C HIS A 364 -11.20 1.69 -10.68
N TYR A 365 -10.39 2.46 -9.94
CA TYR A 365 -9.73 3.65 -10.49
C TYR A 365 -8.74 3.29 -11.61
N SER A 366 -8.02 2.17 -11.48
CA SER A 366 -7.11 1.67 -12.53
C SER A 366 -7.84 1.36 -13.83
N CYS A 367 -9.01 0.73 -13.73
CA CYS A 367 -9.82 0.32 -14.87
C CYS A 367 -10.64 1.47 -15.49
N SER A 368 -11.03 2.47 -14.67
CA SER A 368 -11.91 3.57 -15.10
C SER A 368 -11.16 4.89 -15.28
N LYS A 369 -10.75 5.54 -14.19
CA LYS A 369 -10.21 6.91 -14.18
C LYS A 369 -8.77 7.01 -14.67
N TRP A 370 -7.90 6.11 -14.20
CA TRP A 370 -6.49 6.13 -14.59
C TRP A 370 -6.26 5.49 -15.96
N GLY A 371 -7.16 4.61 -16.40
CA GLY A 371 -7.16 4.02 -17.75
C GLY A 371 -5.95 3.11 -18.02
N ILE A 372 -5.44 2.43 -17.01
CA ILE A 372 -4.23 1.59 -17.07
C ILE A 372 -4.49 0.13 -16.73
N GLY A 373 -5.72 -0.24 -16.36
CA GLY A 373 -6.04 -1.55 -15.79
C GLY A 373 -7.16 -2.30 -16.49
N MET A 374 -7.10 -3.63 -16.38
CA MET A 374 -8.20 -4.56 -16.64
C MET A 374 -8.33 -5.51 -15.46
N GLU A 375 -9.57 -5.79 -15.02
CA GLU A 375 -9.86 -6.62 -13.86
C GLU A 375 -10.11 -8.08 -14.23
N ILE A 376 -9.55 -9.01 -13.43
CA ILE A 376 -9.89 -10.45 -13.47
C ILE A 376 -11.17 -10.63 -12.66
N ASP A 377 -12.13 -11.40 -13.20
CA ASP A 377 -13.32 -11.79 -12.48
C ASP A 377 -12.94 -12.61 -11.22
N HIS A 378 -13.65 -12.36 -10.11
CA HIS A 378 -13.39 -13.06 -8.86
C HIS A 378 -13.62 -14.59 -8.94
N ASP A 379 -14.51 -15.06 -9.83
CA ASP A 379 -14.67 -16.48 -10.21
C ASP A 379 -13.65 -16.86 -11.28
N VAL A 380 -12.40 -16.94 -10.87
CA VAL A 380 -11.22 -17.13 -11.73
C VAL A 380 -11.36 -18.35 -12.62
N LYS A 381 -11.34 -18.12 -13.95
CA LYS A 381 -11.38 -19.16 -14.97
C LYS A 381 -10.17 -19.04 -15.90
N ARG A 382 -9.49 -20.16 -16.15
CA ARG A 382 -8.25 -20.18 -16.92
C ARG A 382 -8.35 -19.54 -18.30
N ASP A 383 -9.48 -19.72 -19.01
CA ASP A 383 -9.65 -19.19 -20.35
C ASP A 383 -9.83 -17.67 -20.34
N GLU A 384 -10.53 -17.13 -19.33
CA GLU A 384 -10.72 -15.70 -19.15
C GLU A 384 -9.40 -15.02 -18.75
N VAL A 385 -8.66 -15.60 -17.79
CA VAL A 385 -7.32 -15.13 -17.40
C VAL A 385 -6.39 -15.11 -18.62
N ALA A 386 -6.37 -16.20 -19.41
CA ALA A 386 -5.53 -16.28 -20.59
C ALA A 386 -5.91 -15.24 -21.65
N GLN A 387 -7.21 -15.01 -21.87
CA GLN A 387 -7.71 -14.02 -22.82
C GLN A 387 -7.35 -12.60 -22.37
N LEU A 388 -7.54 -12.30 -21.10
CA LEU A 388 -7.25 -10.99 -20.52
C LEU A 388 -5.76 -10.65 -20.61
N ILE A 389 -4.89 -11.61 -20.32
CA ILE A 389 -3.44 -11.45 -20.46
C ILE A 389 -3.06 -11.21 -21.92
N ARG A 390 -3.62 -11.98 -22.88
CA ARG A 390 -3.38 -11.73 -24.30
C ARG A 390 -3.84 -10.35 -24.73
N GLU A 391 -5.04 -9.92 -24.32
CA GLU A 391 -5.54 -8.58 -24.63
C GLU A 391 -4.61 -7.50 -24.06
N MET A 392 -4.11 -7.66 -22.81
CA MET A 392 -3.16 -6.72 -22.21
C MET A 392 -1.84 -6.69 -22.98
N MET A 393 -1.29 -7.82 -23.39
CA MET A 393 0.03 -7.89 -24.01
C MET A 393 0.04 -7.54 -25.50
N GLU A 394 -0.97 -7.95 -26.24
CA GLU A 394 -1.02 -7.91 -27.71
C GLU A 394 -2.19 -7.09 -28.26
N GLY A 395 -3.30 -6.97 -27.49
CA GLY A 395 -4.54 -6.36 -27.95
C GLY A 395 -4.50 -4.83 -28.01
N GLU A 396 -5.51 -4.24 -28.64
CA GLU A 396 -5.62 -2.79 -28.79
C GLU A 396 -5.91 -2.07 -27.47
N LYS A 397 -6.65 -2.69 -26.54
CA LYS A 397 -6.88 -2.15 -25.22
C LYS A 397 -5.56 -2.07 -24.44
N GLY A 398 -4.79 -3.16 -24.42
CA GLY A 398 -3.49 -3.20 -23.75
C GLY A 398 -2.51 -2.18 -24.29
N LYS A 399 -2.45 -1.95 -25.61
CA LYS A 399 -1.64 -0.90 -26.24
C LYS A 399 -2.02 0.50 -25.71
N LYS A 400 -3.32 0.81 -25.65
CA LYS A 400 -3.82 2.10 -25.10
C LYS A 400 -3.44 2.27 -23.63
N MET A 401 -3.61 1.21 -22.82
CA MET A 401 -3.26 1.23 -21.40
C MET A 401 -1.76 1.42 -21.17
N ARG A 402 -0.92 0.81 -22.02
CA ARG A 402 0.53 0.98 -21.97
C ARG A 402 0.95 2.43 -22.30
N ILE A 403 0.31 3.04 -23.29
CA ILE A 403 0.53 4.47 -23.59
C ILE A 403 0.14 5.31 -22.37
N LYS A 404 -1.04 5.04 -21.79
CA LYS A 404 -1.55 5.79 -20.64
C LYS A 404 -0.68 5.62 -19.39
N ALA A 405 -0.17 4.42 -19.13
CA ALA A 405 0.76 4.15 -18.04
C ALA A 405 2.08 4.95 -18.23
N LYS A 406 2.59 5.05 -19.45
CA LYS A 406 3.76 5.89 -19.75
C LYS A 406 3.48 7.39 -19.59
N GLU A 407 2.27 7.86 -19.89
CA GLU A 407 1.85 9.24 -19.60
C GLU A 407 1.88 9.50 -18.08
N TRP A 408 1.31 8.59 -17.28
CA TRP A 408 1.34 8.72 -15.83
C TRP A 408 2.75 8.67 -15.25
N LYS A 409 3.62 7.79 -15.77
CA LYS A 409 5.04 7.80 -15.42
C LYS A 409 5.66 9.17 -15.61
N LYS A 410 5.42 9.81 -16.75
CA LYS A 410 5.95 11.15 -17.07
C LYS A 410 5.42 12.19 -16.06
N ILE A 411 4.11 12.20 -15.79
CA ILE A 411 3.51 13.12 -14.82
C ILE A 411 4.07 12.90 -13.40
N ALA A 412 4.25 11.63 -12.99
CA ALA A 412 4.85 11.29 -11.71
C ALA A 412 6.30 11.79 -11.58
N GLN A 413 7.09 11.71 -12.68
CA GLN A 413 8.44 12.26 -12.74
C GLN A 413 8.40 13.79 -12.62
N GLU A 414 7.57 14.46 -13.41
CA GLU A 414 7.38 15.91 -13.36
C GLU A 414 6.93 16.40 -11.97
N ALA A 415 6.03 15.65 -11.30
CA ALA A 415 5.59 15.97 -9.95
C ALA A 415 6.71 15.89 -8.90
N THR A 416 7.64 14.95 -9.06
CA THR A 416 8.75 14.73 -8.12
C THR A 416 10.01 15.50 -8.48
N ASP A 417 10.16 16.02 -9.71
CA ASP A 417 11.28 16.86 -10.09
C ASP A 417 11.32 18.18 -9.31
N VAL A 418 12.49 18.81 -9.25
CA VAL A 418 12.67 20.08 -8.53
C VAL A 418 11.70 21.14 -9.04
N GLY A 419 10.82 21.60 -8.16
CA GLY A 419 9.72 22.53 -8.47
C GLY A 419 8.39 21.88 -8.85
N GLY A 420 8.35 20.56 -8.99
CA GLY A 420 7.11 19.80 -9.19
C GLY A 420 6.24 19.74 -7.92
N SER A 421 4.99 19.30 -8.07
CA SER A 421 3.97 19.35 -7.01
C SER A 421 4.39 18.57 -5.76
N SER A 422 4.89 17.34 -5.90
CA SER A 422 5.35 16.50 -4.79
C SER A 422 6.63 17.04 -4.14
N TYR A 423 7.58 17.55 -4.95
CA TYR A 423 8.80 18.16 -4.44
C TYR A 423 8.50 19.40 -3.59
N VAL A 424 7.65 20.30 -4.11
CA VAL A 424 7.23 21.52 -3.39
C VAL A 424 6.47 21.18 -2.11
N ASN A 425 5.58 20.19 -2.15
CA ASN A 425 4.87 19.74 -0.96
C ASN A 425 5.79 19.12 0.08
N PHE A 426 6.81 18.37 -0.34
CA PHE A 426 7.81 17.83 0.58
C PHE A 426 8.63 18.93 1.24
N ASP A 427 9.11 19.92 0.48
CA ASP A 427 9.83 21.09 1.02
C ASP A 427 8.96 21.90 1.98
N LYS A 428 7.67 22.09 1.63
CA LYS A 428 6.67 22.73 2.50
C LYS A 428 6.44 21.92 3.78
N PHE A 429 6.28 20.61 3.69
CA PHE A 429 6.14 19.72 4.85
C PHE A 429 7.34 19.83 5.80
N ILE A 430 8.56 19.79 5.27
CA ILE A 430 9.77 19.96 6.08
C ILE A 430 9.75 21.30 6.82
N LYS A 431 9.43 22.39 6.12
CA LYS A 431 9.44 23.74 6.70
C LYS A 431 8.33 23.96 7.71
N GLU A 432 7.09 23.59 7.38
CA GLU A 432 5.91 23.91 8.19
C GLU A 432 5.67 22.91 9.32
N ALA A 433 5.83 21.61 9.05
CA ALA A 433 5.52 20.58 10.04
C ALA A 433 6.70 20.14 10.89
N LEU A 434 7.94 20.22 10.37
CA LEU A 434 9.12 19.76 11.10
C LEU A 434 9.97 20.90 11.67
N LEU A 435 10.06 22.06 11.01
CA LEU A 435 10.99 23.14 11.39
C LEU A 435 10.30 24.34 12.04
N ASP A 436 9.05 24.67 11.72
CA ASP A 436 8.37 25.88 12.22
C ASP A 436 8.21 25.88 13.74
N ASP A 437 7.98 24.73 14.37
CA ASP A 437 7.90 24.63 15.82
C ASP A 437 9.28 24.73 16.50
N LEU A 438 10.35 24.30 15.85
CA LEU A 438 11.72 24.55 16.33
C LEU A 438 12.05 26.04 16.33
N VAL A 439 11.62 26.78 15.32
CA VAL A 439 11.79 28.23 15.22
C VAL A 439 10.93 28.94 16.28
N LYS A 440 9.67 28.55 16.48
CA LYS A 440 8.80 29.09 17.53
C LYS A 440 9.36 28.84 18.93
N MET A 441 9.88 27.65 19.21
CA MET A 441 10.53 27.34 20.49
C MET A 441 11.80 28.18 20.71
N CYS A 442 12.61 28.44 19.69
CA CYS A 442 13.75 29.36 19.77
C CYS A 442 13.31 30.79 20.07
N TYR A 443 12.24 31.30 19.43
CA TYR A 443 11.72 32.65 19.69
C TYR A 443 11.13 32.80 21.09
N ILE A 444 10.43 31.79 21.61
CA ILE A 444 9.89 31.81 23.00
C ILE A 444 11.03 31.81 24.04
N SER A 445 12.08 31.02 23.80
CA SER A 445 13.24 31.03 24.73
C SER A 445 14.02 32.34 24.71
N PHE A 446 14.07 33.07 23.61
CA PHE A 446 14.66 34.41 23.54
C PHE A 446 13.76 35.52 24.15
N SER A 447 12.45 35.32 24.21
CA SER A 447 11.51 36.30 24.77
C SER A 447 11.36 36.18 26.29
N ILE A 448 11.74 35.08 26.91
CA ILE A 448 11.71 34.86 28.35
C ILE A 448 12.99 35.41 29.06
N ASN A 449 14.05 35.66 28.28
CA ASN A 449 15.31 36.17 28.75
C ASN A 449 15.52 37.70 28.49
N LYS A 450 14.47 38.44 28.23
CA LYS A 450 14.40 39.90 28.24
C LYS A 450 13.40 40.36 29.31
#